data_204051108058ec1023e267ca49b856ea
#
_entry.id   204051108058ec1023e267ca49b856ea
#
_cell.length_a   1.000
_cell.length_b   1.000
_cell.length_c   1.000
_cell.angle_alpha   90.00
_cell.angle_beta   90.00
_cell.angle_gamma   90.00
#
_symmetry.space_group_name_H-M   'P 1'
#
loop_
_entity.id
_entity.type
_entity.pdbx_description
1 polymer ?
#
loop_
_entity_poly.entity_id
_entity_poly.type
_entity_poly.pdbx_seq_one_letter_code
_entity_poly.pdbx_strand_id
1 'polypeptide(L)'
;MLIILIKQFKIRIILMVGVNMNSRDIIIVCGTIIFLLLIGMFVMFGMNGEEQTSILTMTSSSSLTEGDSLVLKLNDENGSAIAGQRIEINLTHASNGITENFTLKTNENGECKLEDLIADNFTVLAKYYGNKDYKPATLSGQIHVKKKVSNTVINTNTDYKTDNKVDDVIDGWDPKEHEVSREALGDGTYRITYDDGYFRIVDEDGNILTYGY
;
A
#
# COMPACT_ATOMS: atom_id res chain seq x y z
N MET A 1 18.58 34.77 -49.51
CA MET A 1 18.00 33.44 -49.38
C MET A 1 16.51 33.46 -49.02
N LEU A 2 16.06 34.22 -48.02
CA LEU A 2 14.63 34.33 -47.61
C LEU A 2 13.69 34.82 -48.70
N ILE A 3 14.09 35.84 -49.49
CA ILE A 3 13.28 36.41 -50.57
C ILE A 3 13.03 35.42 -51.71
N ILE A 4 13.98 34.55 -52.01
CA ILE A 4 13.82 33.49 -53.03
C ILE A 4 12.87 32.41 -52.55
N LEU A 5 12.91 32.05 -51.27
CA LEU A 5 11.97 31.08 -50.65
C LEU A 5 10.56 31.61 -50.67
N ILE A 6 10.36 32.88 -50.35
CA ILE A 6 9.02 33.53 -50.38
C ILE A 6 8.46 33.58 -51.82
N LYS A 7 9.32 33.85 -52.84
CA LYS A 7 8.89 33.81 -54.24
C LYS A 7 8.50 32.41 -54.72
N GLN A 8 9.25 31.38 -54.34
CA GLN A 8 8.93 29.98 -54.68
C GLN A 8 7.65 29.50 -53.97
N PHE A 9 7.43 29.93 -52.74
CA PHE A 9 6.20 29.63 -52.00
C PHE A 9 4.97 30.33 -52.58
N LYS A 10 5.12 31.58 -53.03
CA LYS A 10 4.09 32.35 -53.70
C LYS A 10 3.65 31.65 -55.00
N ILE A 11 4.60 31.16 -55.83
CA ILE A 11 4.32 30.47 -57.10
C ILE A 11 3.59 29.13 -56.83
N ARG A 12 3.95 28.38 -55.78
CA ARG A 12 3.26 27.12 -55.45
C ARG A 12 1.85 27.33 -54.93
N ILE A 13 1.58 28.34 -54.12
CA ILE A 13 0.24 28.66 -53.64
C ILE A 13 -0.67 29.13 -54.77
N ILE A 14 -0.19 29.95 -55.68
CA ILE A 14 -0.92 30.43 -56.86
C ILE A 14 -1.29 29.25 -57.79
N LEU A 15 -0.37 28.30 -57.98
CA LEU A 15 -0.64 27.08 -58.76
C LEU A 15 -1.64 26.11 -58.13
N MET A 16 -1.71 26.11 -56.81
CA MET A 16 -2.55 25.16 -56.07
C MET A 16 -3.99 25.66 -55.84
N VAL A 17 -4.20 26.98 -55.78
CA VAL A 17 -5.52 27.55 -55.40
C VAL A 17 -6.19 28.25 -56.60
N GLY A 18 -5.51 28.49 -57.69
CA GLY A 18 -6.10 29.09 -58.94
C GLY A 18 -6.70 30.50 -58.75
N VAL A 19 -6.36 31.18 -57.66
CA VAL A 19 -6.90 32.48 -57.28
C VAL A 19 -5.84 33.56 -57.47
N ASN A 20 -6.18 34.61 -58.19
CA ASN A 20 -5.34 35.77 -58.37
C ASN A 20 -5.36 36.64 -57.09
N MET A 21 -4.49 36.33 -56.15
CA MET A 21 -4.45 36.99 -54.83
C MET A 21 -3.60 38.23 -54.85
N ASN A 22 -4.10 39.32 -54.29
CA ASN A 22 -3.32 40.54 -54.03
C ASN A 22 -2.21 40.27 -53.00
N SER A 23 -1.14 41.05 -53.04
CA SER A 23 -0.01 40.91 -52.09
C SER A 23 -0.42 40.99 -50.63
N ARG A 24 -1.48 41.76 -50.34
CA ARG A 24 -2.07 41.86 -48.95
C ARG A 24 -2.73 40.54 -48.52
N ASP A 25 -3.46 39.88 -49.42
CA ASP A 25 -4.15 38.64 -49.13
C ASP A 25 -3.15 37.48 -48.87
N ILE A 26 -2.02 37.49 -49.61
CA ILE A 26 -0.95 36.50 -49.40
C ILE A 26 -0.32 36.66 -48.02
N ILE A 27 -0.11 37.89 -47.58
CA ILE A 27 0.45 38.17 -46.25
C ILE A 27 -0.50 37.65 -45.16
N ILE A 28 -1.80 37.87 -45.30
CA ILE A 28 -2.81 37.40 -44.36
C ILE A 28 -2.84 35.87 -44.33
N VAL A 29 -2.85 35.20 -45.47
CA VAL A 29 -2.85 33.72 -45.54
C VAL A 29 -1.56 33.12 -44.95
N CYS A 30 -0.39 33.68 -45.30
CA CYS A 30 0.85 33.22 -44.72
C CYS A 30 0.92 33.46 -43.19
N GLY A 31 0.39 34.59 -42.72
CA GLY A 31 0.31 34.92 -41.30
C GLY A 31 -0.61 33.96 -40.54
N THR A 32 -1.78 33.61 -41.10
CA THR A 32 -2.71 32.63 -40.49
C THR A 32 -2.10 31.23 -40.48
N ILE A 33 -1.42 30.79 -41.52
CA ILE A 33 -0.72 29.48 -41.54
C ILE A 33 0.39 29.44 -40.48
N ILE A 34 1.20 30.48 -40.40
CA ILE A 34 2.29 30.57 -39.37
C ILE A 34 1.65 30.56 -37.98
N PHE A 35 0.57 31.29 -37.74
CA PHE A 35 -0.11 31.34 -36.46
C PHE A 35 -0.69 29.97 -36.08
N LEU A 36 -1.31 29.24 -37.00
CA LEU A 36 -1.79 27.89 -36.78
C LEU A 36 -0.67 26.88 -36.51
N LEU A 37 0.50 27.03 -37.22
CA LEU A 37 1.67 26.21 -36.97
C LEU A 37 2.25 26.49 -35.57
N LEU A 38 2.27 27.75 -35.14
CA LEU A 38 2.74 28.13 -33.79
C LEU A 38 1.79 27.60 -32.72
N ILE A 39 0.47 27.66 -32.93
CA ILE A 39 -0.53 27.05 -32.03
C ILE A 39 -0.33 25.54 -31.98
N GLY A 40 -0.21 24.88 -33.12
CA GLY A 40 0.06 23.44 -33.20
C GLY A 40 1.35 23.03 -32.47
N MET A 41 2.40 23.82 -32.65
CA MET A 41 3.68 23.63 -31.97
C MET A 41 3.53 23.87 -30.45
N PHE A 42 2.81 24.90 -30.03
CA PHE A 42 2.55 25.19 -28.60
C PHE A 42 1.73 24.07 -27.95
N VAL A 43 0.71 23.52 -28.65
CA VAL A 43 -0.07 22.38 -28.17
C VAL A 43 0.81 21.14 -28.07
N MET A 44 1.65 20.85 -29.07
CA MET A 44 2.56 19.69 -29.05
C MET A 44 3.66 19.78 -27.98
N PHE A 45 4.26 20.94 -27.77
CA PHE A 45 5.32 21.14 -26.77
C PHE A 45 4.77 21.49 -25.39
N GLY A 46 3.59 22.11 -25.28
CA GLY A 46 2.96 22.45 -24.00
C GLY A 46 2.27 21.26 -23.32
N MET A 47 2.05 20.14 -24.03
CA MET A 47 1.45 18.92 -23.46
C MET A 47 2.49 17.91 -22.92
N ASN A 48 3.77 18.12 -23.17
CA ASN A 48 4.84 17.33 -22.55
C ASN A 48 5.28 18.04 -21.25
N GLY A 49 4.42 18.04 -20.22
CA GLY A 49 4.84 18.35 -18.86
C GLY A 49 5.91 17.34 -18.44
N GLU A 50 6.98 17.78 -17.78
CA GLU A 50 7.91 16.84 -17.13
C GLU A 50 7.13 15.97 -16.16
N GLU A 51 7.30 14.65 -16.24
CA GLU A 51 6.73 13.72 -15.27
C GLU A 51 7.16 14.11 -13.86
N GLN A 52 6.21 14.35 -12.97
CA GLN A 52 6.45 14.70 -11.58
C GLN A 52 7.01 13.48 -10.82
N THR A 53 7.82 13.72 -9.83
CA THR A 53 8.33 12.67 -8.95
C THR A 53 7.19 12.15 -8.07
N SER A 54 7.04 10.83 -8.01
CA SER A 54 6.13 10.17 -7.08
C SER A 54 6.90 9.50 -5.94
N ILE A 55 6.32 9.46 -4.75
CA ILE A 55 6.91 8.90 -3.54
C ILE A 55 5.91 7.90 -2.96
N LEU A 56 6.33 6.64 -2.86
CA LEU A 56 5.55 5.57 -2.23
C LEU A 56 6.11 5.31 -0.83
N THR A 57 5.27 5.40 0.19
CA THR A 57 5.64 5.23 1.60
C THR A 57 4.73 4.25 2.30
N MET A 58 5.24 3.59 3.35
CA MET A 58 4.44 2.83 4.31
C MET A 58 4.07 3.75 5.46
N THR A 59 2.77 3.92 5.71
CA THR A 59 2.24 4.78 6.77
C THR A 59 1.72 4.00 7.97
N SER A 60 1.47 2.70 7.83
CA SER A 60 1.22 1.81 8.96
C SER A 60 2.49 1.53 9.76
N SER A 61 2.32 1.05 11.00
CA SER A 61 3.43 0.53 11.81
C SER A 61 4.12 -0.64 11.10
N SER A 62 5.42 -0.82 11.35
CA SER A 62 6.13 -2.05 10.97
C SER A 62 5.81 -3.23 11.91
N SER A 63 5.16 -2.98 13.07
CA SER A 63 4.64 -4.00 13.97
C SER A 63 3.13 -3.92 13.98
N LEU A 64 2.48 -4.92 13.40
CA LEU A 64 1.03 -5.07 13.25
C LEU A 64 0.56 -6.26 14.09
N THR A 65 -0.75 -6.36 14.28
CA THR A 65 -1.43 -7.52 14.88
C THR A 65 -2.42 -8.06 13.84
N GLU A 66 -2.74 -9.34 13.87
CA GLU A 66 -3.78 -9.92 13.01
C GLU A 66 -5.08 -9.11 13.08
N GLY A 67 -5.58 -8.70 11.92
CA GLY A 67 -6.72 -7.78 11.77
C GLY A 67 -6.32 -6.32 11.58
N ASP A 68 -5.06 -5.94 11.78
CA ASP A 68 -4.53 -4.64 11.35
C ASP A 68 -4.26 -4.66 9.83
N SER A 69 -4.17 -3.46 9.24
CA SER A 69 -3.93 -3.32 7.81
C SER A 69 -2.53 -2.76 7.55
N LEU A 70 -1.85 -3.28 6.53
CA LEU A 70 -0.71 -2.60 5.91
C LEU A 70 -1.23 -1.45 5.06
N VAL A 71 -0.83 -0.22 5.39
CA VAL A 71 -1.24 0.99 4.68
C VAL A 71 -0.06 1.57 3.94
N LEU A 72 -0.21 1.73 2.62
CA LEU A 72 0.75 2.40 1.75
C LEU A 72 0.15 3.70 1.26
N LYS A 73 0.97 4.72 1.05
CA LYS A 73 0.58 6.02 0.55
C LYS A 73 1.46 6.46 -0.60
N LEU A 74 0.83 6.93 -1.68
CA LEU A 74 1.47 7.48 -2.86
C LEU A 74 1.21 8.99 -2.93
N ASN A 75 2.27 9.78 -2.89
CA ASN A 75 2.24 11.23 -2.98
C ASN A 75 3.16 11.73 -4.09
N ASP A 76 2.97 12.98 -4.53
CA ASP A 76 3.97 13.73 -5.28
C ASP A 76 5.08 14.28 -4.36
N GLU A 77 6.07 14.95 -4.93
CA GLU A 77 7.18 15.57 -4.20
C GLU A 77 6.76 16.70 -3.26
N ASN A 78 5.57 17.29 -3.48
CA ASN A 78 4.99 18.35 -2.64
C ASN A 78 4.11 17.77 -1.51
N GLY A 79 3.98 16.43 -1.44
CA GLY A 79 3.14 15.75 -0.46
C GLY A 79 1.67 15.65 -0.86
N SER A 80 1.29 16.07 -2.07
CA SER A 80 -0.09 15.95 -2.56
C SER A 80 -0.41 14.49 -2.88
N ALA A 81 -1.60 14.04 -2.54
CA ALA A 81 -2.04 12.67 -2.74
C ALA A 81 -2.21 12.34 -4.24
N ILE A 82 -1.68 11.20 -4.68
CA ILE A 82 -1.88 10.68 -6.03
C ILE A 82 -2.94 9.58 -5.97
N ALA A 83 -4.18 9.94 -6.29
CA ALA A 83 -5.34 9.08 -6.22
C ALA A 83 -5.53 8.21 -7.48
N GLY A 84 -6.24 7.10 -7.30
CA GLY A 84 -6.71 6.26 -8.40
C GLY A 84 -5.62 5.44 -9.09
N GLN A 85 -4.40 5.37 -8.53
CA GLN A 85 -3.25 4.68 -9.11
C GLN A 85 -3.20 3.22 -8.66
N ARG A 86 -2.71 2.35 -9.55
CA ARG A 86 -2.51 0.94 -9.25
C ARG A 86 -1.15 0.75 -8.58
N ILE A 87 -1.15 0.07 -7.43
CA ILE A 87 0.04 -0.35 -6.69
C ILE A 87 0.10 -1.86 -6.71
N GLU A 88 1.21 -2.42 -7.16
CA GLU A 88 1.50 -3.86 -7.02
C GLU A 88 2.29 -4.09 -5.75
N ILE A 89 1.87 -5.06 -4.94
CA ILE A 89 2.47 -5.42 -3.67
C ILE A 89 2.83 -6.89 -3.69
N ASN A 90 4.10 -7.18 -3.52
CA ASN A 90 4.62 -8.53 -3.32
C ASN A 90 4.92 -8.68 -1.82
N LEU A 91 4.23 -9.61 -1.16
CA LEU A 91 4.35 -9.91 0.25
C LEU A 91 5.00 -11.28 0.39
N THR A 92 6.25 -11.32 0.85
CA THR A 92 7.00 -12.57 1.00
C THR A 92 7.04 -12.98 2.46
N HIS A 93 6.52 -14.17 2.77
CA HIS A 93 6.53 -14.78 4.08
C HIS A 93 7.95 -15.17 4.50
N ALA A 94 8.40 -14.76 5.67
CA ALA A 94 9.70 -15.19 6.20
C ALA A 94 9.70 -16.64 6.67
N SER A 95 8.53 -17.17 7.09
CA SER A 95 8.38 -18.54 7.61
C SER A 95 8.59 -19.62 6.54
N ASN A 96 8.20 -19.38 5.28
CA ASN A 96 8.20 -20.39 4.22
C ASN A 96 8.74 -19.88 2.87
N GLY A 97 9.05 -18.58 2.72
CA GLY A 97 9.54 -17.96 1.50
C GLY A 97 8.50 -17.81 0.39
N ILE A 98 7.22 -18.09 0.67
CA ILE A 98 6.14 -17.94 -0.32
C ILE A 98 5.87 -16.44 -0.51
N THR A 99 5.70 -16.04 -1.77
CA THR A 99 5.34 -14.66 -2.13
C THR A 99 3.91 -14.59 -2.63
N GLU A 100 3.11 -13.77 -1.99
CA GLU A 100 1.77 -13.41 -2.43
C GLU A 100 1.81 -12.09 -3.19
N ASN A 101 0.97 -11.98 -4.24
CA ASN A 101 0.93 -10.81 -5.10
C ASN A 101 -0.45 -10.16 -5.03
N PHE A 102 -0.46 -8.88 -4.69
CA PHE A 102 -1.67 -8.08 -4.59
C PHE A 102 -1.60 -6.91 -5.55
N THR A 103 -2.77 -6.48 -6.03
CA THR A 103 -2.91 -5.24 -6.80
C THR A 103 -4.01 -4.41 -6.19
N LEU A 104 -3.64 -3.26 -5.65
CA LEU A 104 -4.54 -2.34 -5.00
C LEU A 104 -4.60 -1.01 -5.74
N LYS A 105 -5.64 -0.21 -5.47
CA LYS A 105 -5.81 1.12 -6.04
C LYS A 105 -5.80 2.16 -4.94
N THR A 106 -5.08 3.28 -5.16
CA THR A 106 -5.07 4.38 -4.20
C THR A 106 -6.41 5.11 -4.16
N ASN A 107 -6.87 5.45 -2.96
CA ASN A 107 -8.07 6.25 -2.71
C ASN A 107 -7.79 7.75 -2.93
N GLU A 108 -8.74 8.62 -2.58
CA GLU A 108 -8.63 10.08 -2.72
C GLU A 108 -7.49 10.69 -1.88
N ASN A 109 -7.08 10.02 -0.81
CA ASN A 109 -5.95 10.42 0.04
C ASN A 109 -4.60 9.84 -0.43
N GLY A 110 -4.57 9.16 -1.59
CA GLY A 110 -3.40 8.48 -2.10
C GLY A 110 -3.06 7.18 -1.37
N GLU A 111 -3.95 6.64 -0.56
CA GLU A 111 -3.74 5.48 0.28
C GLU A 111 -4.32 4.20 -0.33
N CYS A 112 -3.62 3.08 -0.18
CA CYS A 112 -4.17 1.75 -0.38
C CYS A 112 -3.89 0.88 0.86
N LYS A 113 -4.81 -0.05 1.16
CA LYS A 113 -4.78 -0.90 2.35
C LYS A 113 -4.80 -2.36 1.96
N LEU A 114 -3.89 -3.14 2.52
CA LEU A 114 -3.90 -4.59 2.48
C LEU A 114 -4.36 -5.10 3.84
N GLU A 115 -5.48 -5.78 3.85
CA GLU A 115 -6.16 -6.30 5.03
C GLU A 115 -5.92 -7.82 5.18
N ASP A 116 -6.45 -8.42 6.23
CA ASP A 116 -6.44 -9.87 6.49
C ASP A 116 -5.03 -10.50 6.55
N LEU A 117 -4.06 -9.76 7.08
CA LEU A 117 -2.71 -10.26 7.30
C LEU A 117 -2.71 -11.31 8.42
N ILE A 118 -2.09 -12.46 8.15
CA ILE A 118 -1.86 -13.52 9.15
C ILE A 118 -0.58 -13.25 9.93
N ALA A 119 -0.42 -13.89 11.10
CA ALA A 119 0.80 -13.74 11.91
C ALA A 119 2.01 -14.33 11.20
N ASP A 120 2.96 -13.48 10.83
CA ASP A 120 4.28 -13.83 10.26
C ASP A 120 5.17 -12.58 10.20
N ASN A 121 6.43 -12.77 9.83
CA ASN A 121 7.31 -11.70 9.38
C ASN A 121 7.26 -11.64 7.85
N PHE A 122 7.02 -10.46 7.30
CA PHE A 122 6.93 -10.29 5.85
C PHE A 122 7.98 -9.32 5.34
N THR A 123 8.51 -9.63 4.16
CA THR A 123 9.17 -8.65 3.31
C THR A 123 8.16 -8.10 2.33
N VAL A 124 8.01 -6.78 2.33
CA VAL A 124 7.10 -6.02 1.47
C VAL A 124 7.90 -5.40 0.34
N LEU A 125 7.50 -5.64 -0.90
CA LEU A 125 7.97 -4.93 -2.07
C LEU A 125 6.76 -4.34 -2.79
N ALA A 126 6.61 -3.03 -2.76
CA ALA A 126 5.50 -2.35 -3.43
C ALA A 126 6.00 -1.50 -4.59
N LYS A 127 5.27 -1.50 -5.71
CA LYS A 127 5.63 -0.80 -6.95
C LYS A 127 4.47 -0.01 -7.50
N TYR A 128 4.74 1.23 -7.82
CA TYR A 128 3.97 2.07 -8.71
C TYR A 128 4.74 2.23 -10.03
N TYR A 129 4.12 1.91 -11.15
CA TYR A 129 4.81 1.94 -12.46
C TYR A 129 4.83 3.31 -13.14
N GLY A 130 4.22 4.31 -12.50
CA GLY A 130 4.10 5.63 -13.10
C GLY A 130 2.96 5.73 -14.10
N ASN A 131 2.80 6.91 -14.67
CA ASN A 131 1.90 7.21 -15.78
C ASN A 131 2.45 8.41 -16.58
N LYS A 132 1.64 9.02 -17.45
CA LYS A 132 2.05 10.19 -18.27
C LYS A 132 2.40 11.43 -17.44
N ASP A 133 1.95 11.51 -16.18
CA ASP A 133 2.10 12.69 -15.32
C ASP A 133 3.10 12.44 -14.17
N TYR A 134 3.34 11.16 -13.81
CA TYR A 134 4.13 10.76 -12.63
C TYR A 134 5.14 9.66 -12.94
N LYS A 135 6.35 9.82 -12.43
CA LYS A 135 7.44 8.82 -12.50
C LYS A 135 7.12 7.59 -11.66
N PRO A 136 7.69 6.41 -11.98
CA PRO A 136 7.58 5.23 -11.14
C PRO A 136 8.15 5.43 -9.74
N ALA A 137 7.57 4.72 -8.75
CA ALA A 137 8.07 4.66 -7.37
C ALA A 137 8.09 3.21 -6.85
N THR A 138 9.05 2.90 -6.00
CA THR A 138 9.20 1.58 -5.38
C THR A 138 9.46 1.75 -3.89
N LEU A 139 8.84 0.89 -3.09
CA LEU A 139 9.04 0.78 -1.65
C LEU A 139 9.46 -0.65 -1.33
N SER A 140 10.50 -0.81 -0.51
CA SER A 140 10.87 -2.08 0.11
C SER A 140 10.92 -1.90 1.63
N GLY A 141 10.37 -2.86 2.37
CA GLY A 141 10.33 -2.81 3.82
C GLY A 141 10.06 -4.18 4.43
N GLN A 142 10.02 -4.23 5.75
CA GLN A 142 9.64 -5.41 6.52
C GLN A 142 8.54 -5.05 7.50
N ILE A 143 7.60 -5.98 7.69
CA ILE A 143 6.58 -5.88 8.73
C ILE A 143 6.56 -7.16 9.54
N HIS A 144 6.22 -7.02 10.81
CA HIS A 144 5.99 -8.11 11.75
C HIS A 144 4.52 -8.10 12.16
N VAL A 145 3.79 -9.13 11.78
CA VAL A 145 2.38 -9.32 12.16
C VAL A 145 2.32 -10.31 13.30
N LYS A 146 1.91 -9.83 14.47
CA LYS A 146 1.72 -10.64 15.68
C LYS A 146 0.37 -11.32 15.63
N LYS A 147 0.29 -12.51 16.19
CA LYS A 147 -0.98 -13.20 16.40
C LYS A 147 -1.88 -12.35 17.30
N LYS A 148 -3.14 -12.19 16.92
CA LYS A 148 -4.13 -11.54 17.77
C LYS A 148 -4.45 -12.45 18.93
N VAL A 149 -4.10 -12.05 20.14
CA VAL A 149 -4.58 -12.71 21.33
C VAL A 149 -6.06 -12.39 21.47
N SER A 150 -6.92 -13.35 21.14
CA SER A 150 -8.34 -13.22 21.38
C SER A 150 -8.58 -13.38 22.89
N ASN A 151 -8.64 -12.26 23.59
CA ASN A 151 -9.27 -12.26 24.91
C ASN A 151 -10.77 -12.46 24.69
N THR A 152 -11.17 -13.68 24.42
CA THR A 152 -12.57 -14.05 24.52
C THR A 152 -12.88 -14.05 26.00
N VAL A 153 -13.27 -12.88 26.51
CA VAL A 153 -14.09 -12.84 27.71
C VAL A 153 -15.39 -13.50 27.29
N ILE A 154 -15.50 -14.80 27.58
CA ILE A 154 -16.76 -15.51 27.50
C ILE A 154 -17.58 -14.93 28.66
N ASN A 155 -18.33 -13.84 28.37
CA ASN A 155 -19.49 -13.49 29.20
C ASN A 155 -20.57 -14.56 29.00
N THR A 156 -20.32 -15.74 29.48
CA THR A 156 -21.40 -16.66 29.80
C THR A 156 -21.96 -16.23 31.15
N ASN A 157 -23.02 -15.39 31.10
CA ASN A 157 -24.01 -15.36 32.18
C ASN A 157 -24.69 -16.74 32.24
N THR A 158 -23.97 -17.70 32.77
CA THR A 158 -24.50 -18.92 33.33
C THR A 158 -23.80 -19.12 34.66
N ASP A 159 -24.62 -19.09 35.69
CA ASP A 159 -24.31 -19.28 37.09
C ASP A 159 -23.71 -20.68 37.32
N TYR A 160 -22.40 -20.85 36.95
CA TYR A 160 -21.56 -21.95 37.39
C TYR A 160 -20.40 -21.35 38.15
N LYS A 161 -20.60 -21.30 39.46
CA LYS A 161 -19.59 -21.15 40.46
C LYS A 161 -18.67 -22.38 40.42
N THR A 162 -17.78 -22.43 39.47
CA THR A 162 -16.66 -23.37 39.43
C THR A 162 -15.42 -22.56 39.68
N ASP A 163 -14.90 -22.60 40.91
CA ASP A 163 -13.56 -22.14 41.26
C ASP A 163 -12.55 -23.09 40.58
N ASN A 164 -12.37 -22.95 39.25
CA ASN A 164 -11.39 -23.72 38.51
C ASN A 164 -10.00 -23.22 38.90
N LYS A 165 -9.33 -23.93 39.75
CA LYS A 165 -7.92 -23.74 40.08
C LYS A 165 -7.05 -24.40 39.02
N VAL A 166 -5.82 -23.94 38.96
CA VAL A 166 -4.80 -24.40 37.99
C VAL A 166 -4.59 -25.91 38.02
N ASP A 167 -4.80 -26.52 39.16
CA ASP A 167 -4.59 -27.95 39.44
C ASP A 167 -5.86 -28.81 39.29
N ASP A 168 -6.99 -28.22 38.91
CA ASP A 168 -8.23 -28.97 38.75
C ASP A 168 -8.19 -29.85 37.50
N VAL A 169 -8.50 -31.15 37.71
CA VAL A 169 -8.68 -32.12 36.62
C VAL A 169 -9.95 -31.80 35.87
N ILE A 170 -9.88 -31.57 34.57
CA ILE A 170 -11.03 -31.25 33.71
C ILE A 170 -11.14 -32.34 32.65
N ASP A 171 -12.31 -33.02 32.61
CA ASP A 171 -12.60 -34.08 31.63
C ASP A 171 -11.53 -35.19 31.56
N GLY A 172 -10.89 -35.49 32.70
CA GLY A 172 -9.88 -36.53 32.81
C GLY A 172 -8.46 -36.07 32.42
N TRP A 173 -8.29 -34.81 32.06
CA TRP A 173 -6.97 -34.20 31.84
C TRP A 173 -6.44 -33.61 33.17
N ASP A 174 -5.33 -34.17 33.67
CA ASP A 174 -4.66 -33.67 34.88
C ASP A 174 -3.53 -32.69 34.50
N PRO A 175 -3.69 -31.39 34.84
CA PRO A 175 -2.68 -30.40 34.51
C PRO A 175 -1.29 -30.71 35.06
N LYS A 176 -1.21 -31.38 36.23
CA LYS A 176 0.07 -31.69 36.87
C LYS A 176 0.89 -32.71 36.12
N GLU A 177 0.23 -33.61 35.39
CA GLU A 177 0.90 -34.66 34.61
C GLU A 177 1.50 -34.08 33.30
N HIS A 178 0.98 -32.93 32.85
CA HIS A 178 1.33 -32.30 31.56
C HIS A 178 2.14 -31.01 31.72
N GLU A 179 2.42 -30.51 32.95
CA GLU A 179 3.18 -29.29 33.18
C GLU A 179 4.64 -29.49 32.80
N VAL A 180 5.15 -28.65 31.85
CA VAL A 180 6.53 -28.68 31.37
C VAL A 180 7.37 -27.58 32.04
N SER A 181 6.78 -26.40 32.27
CA SER A 181 7.47 -25.29 32.91
C SER A 181 6.51 -24.36 33.65
N ARG A 182 7.05 -23.72 34.71
CA ARG A 182 6.37 -22.67 35.47
C ARG A 182 7.32 -21.50 35.63
N GLU A 183 6.98 -20.35 35.08
CA GLU A 183 7.77 -19.14 35.05
C GLU A 183 7.06 -18.00 35.79
N ALA A 184 7.74 -17.34 36.76
CA ALA A 184 7.21 -16.15 37.41
C ALA A 184 7.31 -14.94 36.49
N LEU A 185 6.23 -14.18 36.33
CA LEU A 185 6.19 -12.99 35.49
C LEU A 185 6.55 -11.68 36.22
N GLY A 186 6.80 -11.75 37.55
CA GLY A 186 7.32 -10.64 38.33
C GLY A 186 6.26 -9.71 38.96
N ASP A 187 4.98 -9.97 38.70
CA ASP A 187 3.82 -9.22 39.21
C ASP A 187 2.90 -10.03 40.14
N GLY A 188 3.42 -11.14 40.69
CA GLY A 188 2.64 -12.11 41.47
C GLY A 188 1.91 -13.11 40.61
N THR A 189 2.15 -13.14 39.29
CA THR A 189 1.57 -14.13 38.39
C THR A 189 2.62 -15.10 37.87
N TYR A 190 2.14 -16.27 37.39
CA TYR A 190 2.98 -17.34 36.85
C TYR A 190 2.46 -17.79 35.50
N ARG A 191 3.34 -18.01 34.54
CA ARG A 191 3.05 -18.71 33.30
C ARG A 191 3.37 -20.18 33.46
N ILE A 192 2.38 -21.03 33.26
CA ILE A 192 2.51 -22.48 33.25
C ILE A 192 2.34 -22.95 31.83
N THR A 193 3.33 -23.69 31.32
CA THR A 193 3.30 -24.26 29.96
C THR A 193 3.20 -25.77 30.06
N TYR A 194 2.40 -26.36 29.18
CA TYR A 194 2.12 -27.78 29.12
C TYR A 194 2.76 -28.43 27.88
N ASP A 195 2.87 -29.74 27.86
CA ASP A 195 3.57 -30.54 26.85
C ASP A 195 2.97 -30.46 25.43
N ASP A 196 1.70 -30.08 25.31
CA ASP A 196 0.98 -29.85 24.06
C ASP A 196 1.12 -28.42 23.52
N GLY A 197 1.91 -27.55 24.20
CA GLY A 197 2.06 -26.13 23.89
C GLY A 197 0.98 -25.23 24.49
N TYR A 198 -0.03 -25.80 25.15
CA TYR A 198 -1.01 -25.04 25.92
C TYR A 198 -0.33 -24.31 27.09
N PHE A 199 -0.82 -23.13 27.45
CA PHE A 199 -0.33 -22.41 28.63
C PHE A 199 -1.48 -21.80 29.43
N ARG A 200 -1.23 -21.58 30.74
CA ARG A 200 -2.07 -20.80 31.65
C ARG A 200 -1.26 -19.72 32.32
N ILE A 201 -1.88 -18.56 32.56
CA ILE A 201 -1.35 -17.55 33.49
C ILE A 201 -2.24 -17.56 34.73
N VAL A 202 -1.61 -17.72 35.88
CA VAL A 202 -2.30 -17.87 37.15
C VAL A 202 -1.79 -16.84 38.15
N ASP A 203 -2.61 -16.49 39.15
CA ASP A 203 -2.19 -15.70 40.31
C ASP A 203 -1.51 -16.59 41.37
N GLU A 204 -1.09 -15.96 42.50
CA GLU A 204 -0.44 -16.64 43.63
C GLU A 204 -1.36 -17.67 44.31
N ASP A 205 -2.67 -17.50 44.19
CA ASP A 205 -3.69 -18.39 44.75
C ASP A 205 -4.03 -19.55 43.80
N GLY A 206 -3.44 -19.58 42.60
CA GLY A 206 -3.67 -20.59 41.57
C GLY A 206 -4.94 -20.37 40.76
N ASN A 207 -5.54 -19.17 40.80
CA ASN A 207 -6.67 -18.87 39.95
C ASN A 207 -6.21 -18.61 38.54
N ILE A 208 -6.92 -19.16 37.54
CA ILE A 208 -6.55 -18.97 36.12
C ILE A 208 -7.00 -17.59 35.67
N LEU A 209 -6.05 -16.73 35.32
CA LEU A 209 -6.29 -15.37 34.78
C LEU A 209 -6.49 -15.37 33.28
N THR A 210 -5.70 -16.18 32.56
CA THR A 210 -5.81 -16.37 31.11
C THR A 210 -5.12 -17.66 30.67
N TYR A 211 -5.41 -18.11 29.45
CA TYR A 211 -4.84 -19.32 28.88
C TYR A 211 -4.81 -19.23 27.34
N GLY A 212 -4.00 -20.10 26.71
CA GLY A 212 -3.89 -20.17 25.25
C GLY A 212 -2.87 -21.19 24.75
N TYR A 213 -2.61 -21.16 23.44
CA TYR A 213 -1.55 -21.91 22.76
C TYR A 213 -0.50 -20.99 22.20
#